data_8cad4fb5169c2fb54944be367f873d46
#
_entry.id   8cad4fb5169c2fb54944be367f873d46
#
_cell.length_a   1.000
_cell.length_b   1.000
_cell.length_c   1.000
_cell.angle_alpha   90.00
_cell.angle_beta   90.00
_cell.angle_gamma   90.00
#
_symmetry.space_group_name_H-M   'P 1'
#
loop_
_entity.id
_entity.type
_entity.pdbx_description
1 polymer ?
#
loop_
_entity_poly.entity_id
_entity_poly.type
_entity_poly.pdbx_seq_one_letter_code
_entity_poly.pdbx_strand_id
1 'polypeptide(L)'
;ADGAVRRDTTFTNYTTFSLWDTYRAAHPLLTLIHPEKVGDLINTMLRIHEQQGKLPVWHLTGCETDCMVGNPAIPVVADALLKGFGGFDRAKAYEAMKSSAMRDDRGLDLYKRYGYIPYEFNESVGYCLEYAIADWALAHAAQCEGKREDYDYFLARSKAYRHYFDPSTGFIRGRSASGAWRTPFDPFHSRHMEQDYTEGNAWQYTWLVPHDIEGLMECFGGRERFVGK
;
A
#
# COMPACT_ATOMS: atom_id res chain seq x y z
N ALA A 1 10.55 -9.97 -16.12
CA ALA A 1 9.74 -10.93 -16.90
C ALA A 1 10.66 -11.89 -17.63
N ASP A 2 10.29 -13.18 -17.73
CA ASP A 2 11.08 -14.25 -18.41
C ASP A 2 10.86 -14.27 -19.95
N GLY A 3 10.08 -13.35 -20.50
CA GLY A 3 9.72 -13.27 -21.92
C GLY A 3 8.75 -14.37 -22.39
N ALA A 4 8.28 -15.24 -21.50
CA ALA A 4 7.39 -16.33 -21.87
C ALA A 4 5.94 -15.85 -22.05
N VAL A 5 5.34 -16.21 -23.20
CA VAL A 5 3.91 -15.99 -23.42
C VAL A 5 3.12 -17.15 -22.80
N ARG A 6 2.21 -16.82 -21.89
CA ARG A 6 1.34 -17.79 -21.23
C ARG A 6 -0.11 -17.56 -21.64
N ARG A 7 -0.86 -18.64 -21.77
CA ARG A 7 -2.30 -18.59 -22.06
C ARG A 7 -3.05 -19.25 -20.91
N ASP A 8 -4.07 -18.56 -20.40
CA ASP A 8 -5.05 -19.09 -19.47
C ASP A 8 -6.44 -18.99 -20.12
N THR A 9 -7.24 -20.04 -19.98
CA THR A 9 -8.60 -20.09 -20.53
C THR A 9 -9.66 -20.18 -19.43
N THR A 10 -9.25 -20.14 -18.16
CA THR A 10 -10.14 -20.30 -17.00
C THR A 10 -10.75 -18.99 -16.51
N PHE A 11 -10.18 -17.86 -16.92
CA PHE A 11 -10.68 -16.51 -16.59
C PHE A 11 -10.27 -15.50 -17.67
N THR A 12 -10.88 -14.32 -17.67
CA THR A 12 -10.50 -13.20 -18.54
C THR A 12 -9.37 -12.41 -17.91
N ASN A 13 -8.22 -12.39 -18.59
CA ASN A 13 -7.08 -11.59 -18.11
C ASN A 13 -7.31 -10.10 -18.40
N TYR A 14 -7.37 -9.31 -17.35
CA TYR A 14 -7.47 -7.85 -17.43
C TYR A 14 -6.11 -7.20 -17.16
N THR A 15 -5.70 -6.33 -18.02
CA THR A 15 -4.46 -5.58 -17.92
C THR A 15 -4.71 -4.13 -18.25
N THR A 16 -3.89 -3.43 -18.11
CA THR A 16 -2.97 -2.38 -17.92
C THR A 16 -3.53 -1.45 -16.86
N PHE A 17 -3.37 -1.83 -15.60
CA PHE A 17 -3.76 -1.00 -14.47
C PHE A 17 -2.55 -0.44 -13.76
N SER A 18 -2.49 0.88 -13.58
CA SER A 18 -1.73 1.49 -12.50
C SER A 18 -2.50 1.27 -11.20
N LEU A 19 -2.18 0.19 -10.49
CA LEU A 19 -2.90 -0.13 -9.26
C LEU A 19 -2.68 0.91 -8.16
N TRP A 20 -1.53 1.59 -8.17
CA TRP A 20 -1.26 2.72 -7.29
C TRP A 20 -2.31 3.83 -7.41
N ASP A 21 -2.86 4.06 -8.61
CA ASP A 21 -3.97 4.99 -8.84
C ASP A 21 -5.33 4.34 -8.59
N THR A 22 -5.54 3.14 -9.16
CA THR A 22 -6.88 2.55 -9.26
C THR A 22 -7.39 1.95 -7.97
N TYR A 23 -6.52 1.56 -7.02
CA TYR A 23 -6.96 1.01 -5.73
C TYR A 23 -7.75 2.03 -4.91
N ARG A 24 -7.52 3.33 -5.14
CA ARG A 24 -8.11 4.45 -4.38
C ARG A 24 -9.61 4.57 -4.61
N ALA A 25 -10.07 4.35 -5.85
CA ALA A 25 -11.49 4.51 -6.21
C ALA A 25 -11.96 3.57 -7.33
N ALA A 26 -11.19 3.39 -8.41
CA ALA A 26 -11.66 2.66 -9.59
C ALA A 26 -11.97 1.19 -9.30
N HIS A 27 -11.07 0.46 -8.61
CA HIS A 27 -11.34 -0.93 -8.22
C HIS A 27 -12.49 -1.06 -7.23
N PRO A 28 -12.61 -0.25 -6.15
CA PRO A 28 -13.81 -0.22 -5.32
C PRO A 28 -15.09 0.06 -6.10
N LEU A 29 -15.06 0.99 -7.07
CA LEU A 29 -16.21 1.28 -7.91
C LEU A 29 -16.59 0.08 -8.79
N LEU A 30 -15.60 -0.65 -9.36
CA LEU A 30 -15.86 -1.84 -10.16
C LEU A 30 -16.60 -2.93 -9.36
N THR A 31 -16.42 -3.02 -8.05
CA THR A 31 -17.18 -3.96 -7.22
C THR A 31 -18.68 -3.63 -7.17
N LEU A 32 -19.07 -2.40 -7.47
CA LEU A 32 -20.46 -1.94 -7.49
C LEU A 32 -21.09 -2.00 -8.88
N ILE A 33 -20.35 -1.60 -9.92
CA ILE A 33 -20.90 -1.45 -11.29
C ILE A 33 -20.59 -2.62 -12.20
N HIS A 34 -19.56 -3.43 -11.88
CA HIS A 34 -19.12 -4.62 -12.63
C HIS A 34 -18.74 -5.79 -11.71
N PRO A 35 -19.62 -6.18 -10.77
CA PRO A 35 -19.33 -7.24 -9.81
C PRO A 35 -18.95 -8.57 -10.46
N GLU A 36 -19.45 -8.83 -11.67
CA GLU A 36 -19.15 -10.04 -12.46
C GLU A 36 -17.68 -10.14 -12.92
N LYS A 37 -16.94 -9.03 -12.93
CA LYS A 37 -15.53 -8.99 -13.36
C LYS A 37 -14.55 -9.11 -12.20
N VAL A 38 -15.00 -8.97 -10.96
CA VAL A 38 -14.11 -8.91 -9.79
C VAL A 38 -13.27 -10.17 -9.67
N GLY A 39 -13.87 -11.35 -9.83
CA GLY A 39 -13.15 -12.63 -9.79
C GLY A 39 -11.99 -12.69 -10.80
N ASP A 40 -12.24 -12.27 -12.03
CA ASP A 40 -11.24 -12.26 -13.11
C ASP A 40 -10.13 -11.24 -12.87
N LEU A 41 -10.46 -10.06 -12.34
CA LEU A 41 -9.47 -9.04 -11.93
C LEU A 41 -8.54 -9.59 -10.86
N ILE A 42 -9.08 -10.26 -9.83
CA ILE A 42 -8.25 -10.87 -8.78
C ILE A 42 -7.41 -12.03 -9.33
N ASN A 43 -7.98 -12.91 -10.15
CA ASN A 43 -7.22 -14.00 -10.79
C ASN A 43 -6.06 -13.47 -11.63
N THR A 44 -6.23 -12.34 -12.33
CA THR A 44 -5.12 -11.68 -13.05
C THR A 44 -3.97 -11.33 -12.10
N MET A 45 -4.28 -10.72 -10.94
CA MET A 45 -3.26 -10.34 -9.93
C MET A 45 -2.59 -11.58 -9.33
N LEU A 46 -3.36 -12.64 -9.04
CA LEU A 46 -2.83 -13.89 -8.52
C LEU A 46 -1.92 -14.59 -9.55
N ARG A 47 -2.26 -14.53 -10.82
CA ARG A 47 -1.42 -15.09 -11.87
C ARG A 47 -0.09 -14.33 -12.02
N ILE A 48 -0.10 -13.02 -11.86
CA ILE A 48 1.13 -12.21 -11.81
C ILE A 48 1.98 -12.60 -10.57
N HIS A 49 1.34 -12.75 -9.40
CA HIS A 49 2.02 -13.23 -8.20
C HIS A 49 2.71 -14.59 -8.42
N GLU A 50 2.03 -15.56 -9.03
CA GLU A 50 2.58 -16.89 -9.35
C GLU A 50 3.81 -16.82 -10.27
N GLN A 51 3.79 -15.89 -11.20
CA GLN A 51 4.84 -15.77 -12.22
C GLN A 51 6.02 -14.93 -11.77
N GLN A 52 5.81 -13.97 -10.86
CA GLN A 52 6.82 -13.00 -10.46
C GLN A 52 7.12 -12.98 -8.95
N GLY A 53 6.40 -13.78 -8.16
CA GLY A 53 6.62 -13.92 -6.71
C GLY A 53 6.07 -12.78 -5.87
N LYS A 54 5.26 -11.87 -6.46
CA LYS A 54 4.59 -10.77 -5.75
C LYS A 54 3.34 -10.31 -6.49
N LEU A 55 2.41 -9.72 -5.75
CA LEU A 55 1.26 -9.03 -6.33
C LEU A 55 1.70 -7.77 -7.10
N PRO A 56 0.95 -7.40 -8.16
CA PRO A 56 1.34 -6.27 -9.01
C PRO A 56 1.21 -4.91 -8.34
N VAL A 57 2.05 -3.97 -8.79
CA VAL A 57 1.99 -2.52 -8.50
C VAL A 57 1.47 -1.78 -9.72
N TRP A 58 2.05 -2.08 -10.89
CA TRP A 58 1.73 -1.46 -12.16
C TRP A 58 2.03 -2.44 -13.30
N HIS A 59 1.07 -3.24 -13.68
CA HIS A 59 1.24 -4.22 -14.76
C HIS A 59 1.02 -3.57 -16.14
N LEU A 60 2.07 -2.90 -16.59
CA LEU A 60 2.19 -2.30 -17.90
C LEU A 60 2.71 -3.34 -18.90
N THR A 61 2.33 -3.24 -20.16
CA THR A 61 2.84 -4.09 -21.26
C THR A 61 2.76 -5.61 -21.00
N GLY A 62 1.75 -6.07 -20.26
CA GLY A 62 1.54 -7.50 -19.97
C GLY A 62 2.44 -8.10 -18.89
N CYS A 63 3.20 -7.29 -18.17
CA CYS A 63 3.99 -7.71 -17.02
C CYS A 63 4.06 -6.63 -15.94
N GLU A 64 4.37 -7.04 -14.71
CA GLU A 64 4.63 -6.11 -13.62
C GLU A 64 5.92 -5.32 -13.84
N THR A 65 5.89 -4.03 -13.57
CA THR A 65 6.99 -3.11 -13.84
C THR A 65 7.61 -2.48 -12.60
N ASP A 66 7.01 -2.61 -11.42
CA ASP A 66 7.43 -1.95 -10.18
C ASP A 66 7.54 -0.41 -10.27
N CYS A 67 6.76 0.18 -11.17
CA CYS A 67 6.92 1.56 -11.54
C CYS A 67 6.61 2.55 -10.40
N MET A 68 5.69 2.19 -9.48
CA MET A 68 5.22 3.07 -8.41
C MET A 68 5.45 2.47 -7.01
N VAL A 69 5.21 3.26 -5.98
CA VAL A 69 5.44 2.90 -4.58
C VAL A 69 4.32 2.04 -3.97
N GLY A 70 4.63 1.34 -2.88
CA GLY A 70 3.65 0.56 -2.12
C GLY A 70 3.33 -0.82 -2.68
N ASN A 71 2.28 -1.43 -2.11
CA ASN A 71 1.70 -2.72 -2.51
C ASN A 71 0.21 -2.56 -2.83
N PRO A 72 -0.16 -1.78 -3.86
CA PRO A 72 -1.55 -1.37 -4.09
C PRO A 72 -2.51 -2.49 -4.49
N ALA A 73 -2.02 -3.65 -4.95
CA ALA A 73 -2.89 -4.79 -5.19
C ALA A 73 -3.44 -5.40 -3.88
N ILE A 74 -2.74 -5.24 -2.74
CA ILE A 74 -3.20 -5.78 -1.46
C ILE A 74 -4.57 -5.22 -1.07
N PRO A 75 -4.80 -3.88 -1.02
CA PRO A 75 -6.12 -3.36 -0.71
C PRO A 75 -7.20 -3.76 -1.73
N VAL A 76 -6.86 -3.95 -3.01
CA VAL A 76 -7.82 -4.42 -4.03
C VAL A 76 -8.26 -5.87 -3.74
N VAL A 77 -7.31 -6.75 -3.47
CA VAL A 77 -7.60 -8.17 -3.15
C VAL A 77 -8.34 -8.27 -1.82
N ALA A 78 -7.93 -7.51 -0.81
CA ALA A 78 -8.57 -7.47 0.50
C ALA A 78 -10.02 -6.97 0.40
N ASP A 79 -10.29 -5.92 -0.39
CA ASP A 79 -11.64 -5.38 -0.60
C ASP A 79 -12.57 -6.45 -1.22
N ALA A 80 -12.08 -7.18 -2.22
CA ALA A 80 -12.83 -8.28 -2.82
C ALA A 80 -13.12 -9.41 -1.81
N LEU A 81 -12.14 -9.80 -0.99
CA LEU A 81 -12.29 -10.80 0.07
C LEU A 81 -13.32 -10.38 1.12
N LEU A 82 -13.21 -9.16 1.64
CA LEU A 82 -14.05 -8.61 2.70
C LEU A 82 -15.50 -8.40 2.24
N LYS A 83 -15.70 -8.04 0.98
CA LYS A 83 -17.03 -7.93 0.35
C LYS A 83 -17.65 -9.29 -0.02
N GLY A 84 -16.92 -10.39 0.17
CA GLY A 84 -17.43 -11.74 -0.08
C GLY A 84 -17.48 -12.14 -1.57
N PHE A 85 -16.73 -11.49 -2.43
CA PHE A 85 -16.63 -11.89 -3.83
C PHE A 85 -16.00 -13.28 -3.97
N GLY A 86 -16.47 -14.01 -4.95
CA GLY A 86 -15.97 -15.33 -5.35
C GLY A 86 -15.31 -15.30 -6.72
N GLY A 87 -15.13 -16.51 -7.29
CA GLY A 87 -14.51 -16.68 -8.60
C GLY A 87 -12.99 -16.74 -8.58
N PHE A 88 -12.38 -16.72 -7.39
CA PHE A 88 -10.95 -16.90 -7.17
C PHE A 88 -10.68 -17.71 -5.89
N ASP A 89 -9.48 -18.25 -5.77
CA ASP A 89 -9.04 -19.00 -4.59
C ASP A 89 -8.70 -18.04 -3.43
N ARG A 90 -9.53 -18.03 -2.38
CA ARG A 90 -9.40 -17.14 -1.21
C ARG A 90 -8.12 -17.39 -0.42
N ALA A 91 -7.76 -18.66 -0.20
CA ALA A 91 -6.57 -19.02 0.55
C ALA A 91 -5.30 -18.54 -0.18
N LYS A 92 -5.27 -18.78 -1.51
CA LYS A 92 -4.20 -18.29 -2.38
C LYS A 92 -4.13 -16.76 -2.42
N ALA A 93 -5.27 -16.08 -2.48
CA ALA A 93 -5.33 -14.62 -2.43
C ALA A 93 -4.75 -14.07 -1.13
N TYR A 94 -5.09 -14.69 0.00
CA TYR A 94 -4.53 -14.32 1.30
C TYR A 94 -3.00 -14.51 1.35
N GLU A 95 -2.49 -15.68 0.94
CA GLU A 95 -1.05 -15.96 0.93
C GLU A 95 -0.29 -15.06 -0.04
N ALA A 96 -0.89 -14.68 -1.17
CA ALA A 96 -0.30 -13.74 -2.12
C ALA A 96 -0.17 -12.32 -1.51
N MET A 97 -1.17 -11.85 -0.78
CA MET A 97 -1.10 -10.59 -0.03
C MET A 97 -0.01 -10.63 1.03
N LYS A 98 -0.01 -11.68 1.89
CA LYS A 98 0.94 -11.83 2.99
C LYS A 98 2.38 -11.93 2.48
N SER A 99 2.65 -12.79 1.50
CA SER A 99 3.99 -12.95 0.94
C SER A 99 4.49 -11.66 0.29
N SER A 100 3.63 -10.91 -0.39
CA SER A 100 3.99 -9.62 -0.98
C SER A 100 4.33 -8.56 0.08
N ALA A 101 3.58 -8.52 1.20
CA ALA A 101 3.83 -7.59 2.31
C ALA A 101 5.07 -7.92 3.15
N MET A 102 5.56 -9.17 3.07
CA MET A 102 6.67 -9.67 3.89
C MET A 102 8.00 -9.81 3.13
N ARG A 103 8.07 -9.35 1.89
CA ARG A 103 9.32 -9.33 1.10
C ARG A 103 10.42 -8.53 1.77
N ASP A 104 11.66 -8.63 1.25
CA ASP A 104 12.85 -7.92 1.74
C ASP A 104 13.38 -6.89 0.72
N ASP A 105 12.60 -6.57 -0.30
CA ASP A 105 12.93 -5.56 -1.30
C ASP A 105 12.07 -4.29 -1.15
N ARG A 106 12.39 -3.27 -1.93
CA ARG A 106 11.63 -2.01 -2.02
C ARG A 106 11.41 -1.31 -0.67
N GLY A 107 12.40 -1.41 0.23
CA GLY A 107 12.37 -0.81 1.56
C GLY A 107 11.55 -1.58 2.61
N LEU A 108 10.95 -2.74 2.26
CA LEU A 108 10.20 -3.57 3.21
C LEU A 108 11.10 -4.18 4.30
N ASP A 109 12.37 -4.49 4.00
CA ASP A 109 13.38 -4.90 4.97
C ASP A 109 13.63 -3.80 6.01
N LEU A 110 13.77 -2.56 5.58
CA LEU A 110 13.91 -1.39 6.46
C LEU A 110 12.63 -1.13 7.26
N TYR A 111 11.47 -1.25 6.62
CA TYR A 111 10.16 -1.11 7.26
C TYR A 111 9.98 -2.12 8.41
N LYS A 112 10.34 -3.38 8.19
CA LYS A 112 10.30 -4.43 9.22
C LYS A 112 11.30 -4.17 10.35
N ARG A 113 12.49 -3.64 10.01
CA ARG A 113 13.57 -3.41 10.97
C ARG A 113 13.35 -2.21 11.87
N TYR A 114 12.89 -1.08 11.32
CA TYR A 114 12.79 0.20 12.04
C TYR A 114 11.35 0.56 12.43
N GLY A 115 10.33 -0.15 11.91
CA GLY A 115 8.93 0.23 12.01
C GLY A 115 8.53 1.37 11.06
N TYR A 116 9.48 1.86 10.28
CA TYR A 116 9.32 2.86 9.21
C TYR A 116 10.49 2.74 8.23
N ILE A 117 10.43 3.45 7.10
CA ILE A 117 11.52 3.48 6.12
C ILE A 117 12.34 4.76 6.34
N PRO A 118 13.63 4.67 6.74
CA PRO A 118 14.47 5.85 6.92
C PRO A 118 14.68 6.63 5.62
N TYR A 119 14.84 7.95 5.72
CA TYR A 119 14.98 8.83 4.55
C TYR A 119 16.27 8.62 3.73
N GLU A 120 17.19 7.81 4.22
CA GLU A 120 18.31 7.32 3.43
C GLU A 120 17.87 6.44 2.26
N PHE A 121 16.66 5.89 2.33
CA PHE A 121 15.95 5.27 1.22
C PHE A 121 15.11 6.34 0.51
N ASN A 122 15.22 6.41 -0.82
CA ASN A 122 14.50 7.41 -1.61
C ASN A 122 12.98 7.18 -1.55
N GLU A 123 12.19 8.27 -1.56
CA GLU A 123 10.72 8.23 -1.46
C GLU A 123 10.20 7.49 -0.21
N SER A 124 10.98 7.51 0.86
CA SER A 124 10.76 6.72 2.08
C SER A 124 9.38 6.89 2.69
N VAL A 125 8.88 8.13 2.76
CA VAL A 125 7.53 8.45 3.26
C VAL A 125 6.47 7.92 2.31
N GLY A 126 6.66 8.13 1.00
CA GLY A 126 5.74 7.62 -0.02
C GLY A 126 5.55 6.11 0.07
N TYR A 127 6.65 5.36 0.07
CA TYR A 127 6.61 3.90 0.22
C TYR A 127 5.96 3.46 1.53
N CYS A 128 6.36 4.06 2.65
CA CYS A 128 5.92 3.60 3.96
C CYS A 128 4.44 3.85 4.21
N LEU A 129 3.90 5.01 3.79
CA LEU A 129 2.48 5.30 3.95
C LEU A 129 1.60 4.39 3.08
N GLU A 130 2.03 4.10 1.85
CA GLU A 130 1.33 3.14 0.99
C GLU A 130 1.39 1.71 1.56
N TYR A 131 2.51 1.31 2.16
CA TYR A 131 2.59 0.04 2.88
C TYR A 131 1.68 0.01 4.11
N ALA A 132 1.56 1.11 4.85
CA ALA A 132 0.67 1.19 6.01
C ALA A 132 -0.80 1.00 5.63
N ILE A 133 -1.26 1.57 4.50
CA ILE A 133 -2.60 1.35 3.95
C ILE A 133 -2.79 -0.13 3.57
N ALA A 134 -1.81 -0.72 2.88
CA ALA A 134 -1.84 -2.12 2.48
C ALA A 134 -1.87 -3.06 3.70
N ASP A 135 -1.10 -2.78 4.73
CA ASP A 135 -1.07 -3.54 5.97
C ASP A 135 -2.40 -3.49 6.73
N TRP A 136 -3.05 -2.33 6.78
CA TRP A 136 -4.38 -2.21 7.36
C TRP A 136 -5.40 -3.09 6.63
N ALA A 137 -5.38 -3.06 5.30
CA ALA A 137 -6.26 -3.90 4.49
C ALA A 137 -5.97 -5.40 4.70
N LEU A 138 -4.69 -5.79 4.73
CA LEU A 138 -4.28 -7.17 4.99
C LEU A 138 -4.63 -7.62 6.41
N ALA A 139 -4.52 -6.74 7.42
CA ALA A 139 -4.96 -7.06 8.79
C ALA A 139 -6.44 -7.46 8.82
N HIS A 140 -7.32 -6.69 8.18
CA HIS A 140 -8.74 -7.01 8.15
C HIS A 140 -9.05 -8.27 7.32
N ALA A 141 -8.31 -8.52 6.25
CA ALA A 141 -8.38 -9.79 5.54
C ALA A 141 -7.94 -10.96 6.44
N ALA A 142 -6.87 -10.80 7.22
CA ALA A 142 -6.40 -11.79 8.20
C ALA A 142 -7.48 -12.08 9.27
N GLN A 143 -8.14 -11.05 9.77
CA GLN A 143 -9.24 -11.18 10.72
C GLN A 143 -10.41 -12.00 10.11
N CYS A 144 -10.79 -11.71 8.87
CA CYS A 144 -11.82 -12.43 8.13
C CYS A 144 -11.48 -13.92 7.95
N GLU A 145 -10.19 -14.22 7.72
CA GLU A 145 -9.68 -15.59 7.55
C GLU A 145 -9.31 -16.27 8.89
N GLY A 146 -9.63 -15.66 10.04
CA GLY A 146 -9.39 -16.22 11.39
C GLY A 146 -7.91 -16.26 11.81
N LYS A 147 -7.04 -15.49 11.17
CA LYS A 147 -5.58 -15.47 11.38
C LYS A 147 -5.21 -14.36 12.37
N ARG A 148 -5.40 -14.61 13.66
CA ARG A 148 -5.27 -13.60 14.73
C ARG A 148 -3.87 -12.98 14.83
N GLU A 149 -2.82 -13.77 14.77
CA GLU A 149 -1.45 -13.28 14.88
C GLU A 149 -1.10 -12.32 13.73
N ASP A 150 -1.50 -12.67 12.52
CA ASP A 150 -1.32 -11.82 11.34
C ASP A 150 -2.13 -10.51 11.45
N TYR A 151 -3.36 -10.60 11.96
CA TYR A 151 -4.17 -9.41 12.24
C TYR A 151 -3.44 -8.44 13.17
N ASP A 152 -3.00 -8.93 14.32
CA ASP A 152 -2.34 -8.10 15.33
C ASP A 152 -1.04 -7.50 14.79
N TYR A 153 -0.24 -8.27 14.05
CA TYR A 153 1.01 -7.83 13.44
C TYR A 153 0.79 -6.72 12.39
N PHE A 154 -0.06 -6.96 11.39
CA PHE A 154 -0.27 -6.00 10.32
C PHE A 154 -1.03 -4.77 10.79
N LEU A 155 -1.96 -4.90 11.73
CA LEU A 155 -2.64 -3.75 12.32
C LEU A 155 -1.67 -2.84 13.10
N ALA A 156 -0.72 -3.42 13.83
CA ALA A 156 0.32 -2.64 14.52
C ALA A 156 1.22 -1.92 13.49
N ARG A 157 1.64 -2.63 12.43
CA ARG A 157 2.52 -2.10 11.38
C ARG A 157 1.85 -1.01 10.56
N SER A 158 0.53 -1.06 10.36
CA SER A 158 -0.23 -0.02 9.65
C SER A 158 -0.17 1.36 10.29
N LYS A 159 0.28 1.46 11.56
CA LYS A 159 0.43 2.72 12.29
C LYS A 159 1.79 3.40 12.09
N ALA A 160 2.59 2.95 11.15
CA ALA A 160 3.93 3.46 10.88
C ALA A 160 3.97 4.96 10.54
N TYR A 161 2.88 5.54 10.01
CA TYR A 161 2.76 6.98 9.76
C TYR A 161 3.07 7.83 11.00
N ARG A 162 2.84 7.31 12.22
CA ARG A 162 3.12 7.98 13.50
C ARG A 162 4.61 8.30 13.68
N HIS A 163 5.52 7.50 13.10
CA HIS A 163 6.96 7.75 13.15
C HIS A 163 7.38 8.97 12.34
N TYR A 164 6.59 9.37 11.34
CA TYR A 164 6.88 10.50 10.48
C TYR A 164 6.17 11.80 10.87
N PHE A 165 5.18 11.73 11.77
CA PHE A 165 4.49 12.93 12.18
C PHE A 165 5.38 13.76 13.11
N ASP A 166 5.72 14.98 12.67
CA ASP A 166 6.47 15.95 13.45
C ASP A 166 5.51 16.98 14.08
N PRO A 167 5.25 16.90 15.40
CA PRO A 167 4.31 17.79 16.06
C PRO A 167 4.76 19.26 16.08
N SER A 168 6.06 19.52 15.87
CA SER A 168 6.59 20.90 15.83
C SER A 168 6.23 21.64 14.56
N THR A 169 6.02 20.91 13.45
CA THR A 169 5.64 21.45 12.14
C THR A 169 4.18 21.14 11.77
N GLY A 170 3.60 20.09 12.37
CA GLY A 170 2.29 19.58 12.01
C GLY A 170 2.27 18.92 10.62
N PHE A 171 3.38 18.29 10.22
CA PHE A 171 3.51 17.57 8.96
C PHE A 171 4.12 16.19 9.15
N ILE A 172 3.78 15.29 8.24
CA ILE A 172 4.52 14.05 8.01
C ILE A 172 5.76 14.40 7.20
N ARG A 173 6.97 14.06 7.72
CA ARG A 173 8.26 14.35 7.10
C ARG A 173 9.28 13.23 7.30
N GLY A 174 10.29 13.18 6.43
CA GLY A 174 11.33 12.15 6.46
C GLY A 174 12.10 12.11 7.77
N ARG A 175 12.40 10.89 8.23
CA ARG A 175 13.14 10.59 9.45
C ARG A 175 14.27 9.64 9.15
N SER A 176 15.48 9.89 9.69
CA SER A 176 16.66 9.05 9.49
C SER A 176 16.59 7.75 10.29
N ALA A 177 17.47 6.79 9.98
CA ALA A 177 17.63 5.57 10.77
C ALA A 177 18.01 5.84 12.25
N SER A 178 18.63 7.01 12.55
CA SER A 178 18.92 7.44 13.92
C SER A 178 17.76 8.17 14.60
N GLY A 179 16.64 8.39 13.88
CA GLY A 179 15.47 9.11 14.39
C GLY A 179 15.49 10.62 14.19
N ALA A 180 16.53 11.19 13.58
CA ALA A 180 16.59 12.62 13.30
C ALA A 180 15.66 13.02 12.13
N TRP A 181 15.06 14.19 12.20
CA TRP A 181 14.27 14.76 11.11
C TRP A 181 15.15 15.23 9.94
N ARG A 182 14.67 15.03 8.71
CA ARG A 182 15.35 15.60 7.53
C ARG A 182 15.37 17.12 7.60
N THR A 183 16.51 17.73 7.37
CA THR A 183 16.71 19.18 7.31
C THR A 183 17.53 19.57 6.08
N PRO A 184 17.25 20.74 5.46
CA PRO A 184 16.16 21.68 5.73
C PRO A 184 14.79 21.07 5.40
N PHE A 185 13.70 21.64 5.93
CA PHE A 185 12.34 21.18 5.66
C PHE A 185 11.49 22.33 5.08
N ASP A 186 10.94 22.11 3.92
CA ASP A 186 9.95 22.97 3.27
C ASP A 186 8.75 22.09 2.89
N PRO A 187 7.53 22.32 3.46
CA PRO A 187 6.37 21.48 3.19
C PRO A 187 5.84 21.60 1.77
N PHE A 188 6.25 22.62 1.01
CA PHE A 188 5.88 22.80 -0.40
C PHE A 188 6.89 22.20 -1.37
N HIS A 189 8.07 21.80 -0.89
CA HIS A 189 9.09 21.21 -1.74
C HIS A 189 8.59 19.93 -2.40
N SER A 190 8.71 19.87 -3.72
CA SER A 190 8.41 18.69 -4.52
C SER A 190 9.49 18.51 -5.59
N ARG A 191 10.13 17.35 -5.58
CA ARG A 191 11.16 16.99 -6.55
C ARG A 191 11.00 15.52 -6.94
N HIS A 192 10.88 15.27 -8.23
CA HIS A 192 10.66 13.91 -8.71
C HIS A 192 11.83 12.99 -8.38
N MET A 193 11.56 11.85 -7.74
CA MET A 193 12.50 10.77 -7.40
C MET A 193 13.75 11.17 -6.57
N GLU A 194 13.77 12.33 -5.93
CA GLU A 194 14.91 12.79 -5.11
C GLU A 194 14.44 13.41 -3.79
N GLN A 195 13.47 12.79 -3.14
CA GLN A 195 12.86 13.29 -1.90
C GLN A 195 12.18 12.17 -1.11
N ASP A 196 11.50 12.53 -0.03
CA ASP A 196 10.77 11.59 0.81
C ASP A 196 9.39 11.18 0.25
N TYR A 197 8.83 11.97 -0.66
CA TYR A 197 7.48 11.83 -1.20
C TYR A 197 7.51 11.43 -2.68
N THR A 198 6.50 10.69 -3.11
CA THR A 198 6.33 10.29 -4.51
C THR A 198 5.35 11.23 -5.19
N GLU A 199 5.79 11.94 -6.24
CA GLU A 199 4.96 12.86 -7.03
C GLU A 199 4.12 13.85 -6.20
N GLY A 200 4.70 14.33 -5.09
CA GLY A 200 3.97 15.19 -4.17
C GLY A 200 4.87 15.88 -3.16
N ASN A 201 4.27 16.39 -2.10
CA ASN A 201 4.95 17.11 -1.02
C ASN A 201 4.32 16.81 0.35
N ALA A 202 4.84 17.44 1.42
CA ALA A 202 4.35 17.21 2.77
C ALA A 202 2.87 17.56 2.96
N TRP A 203 2.34 18.56 2.24
CA TRP A 203 0.92 18.92 2.30
C TRP A 203 0.01 17.78 1.84
N GLN A 204 0.38 17.09 0.77
CA GLN A 204 -0.40 15.96 0.24
C GLN A 204 -0.26 14.74 1.13
N TYR A 205 1.00 14.39 1.48
CA TYR A 205 1.28 13.16 2.21
C TYR A 205 0.88 13.18 3.69
N THR A 206 0.75 14.37 4.31
CA THR A 206 0.23 14.44 5.69
C THR A 206 -1.19 13.90 5.82
N TRP A 207 -1.97 13.93 4.75
CA TRP A 207 -3.34 13.43 4.71
C TRP A 207 -3.48 12.00 4.18
N LEU A 208 -2.38 11.36 3.76
CA LEU A 208 -2.39 9.99 3.23
C LEU A 208 -2.43 8.95 4.36
N VAL A 209 -3.42 9.08 5.24
CA VAL A 209 -3.72 8.15 6.34
C VAL A 209 -5.23 7.85 6.36
N PRO A 210 -5.84 7.42 5.22
CA PRO A 210 -7.28 7.21 5.14
C PRO A 210 -7.77 6.06 6.02
N HIS A 211 -6.90 5.16 6.41
CA HIS A 211 -7.18 3.97 7.20
C HIS A 211 -7.23 4.21 8.72
N ASP A 212 -6.70 5.35 9.20
CA ASP A 212 -6.64 5.67 10.65
C ASP A 212 -6.74 7.19 10.89
N ILE A 213 -7.87 7.78 10.49
CA ILE A 213 -8.12 9.23 10.65
C ILE A 213 -8.12 9.64 12.12
N GLU A 214 -8.67 8.82 13.01
CA GLU A 214 -8.67 9.10 14.45
C GLU A 214 -7.25 9.14 15.01
N GLY A 215 -6.41 8.17 14.64
CA GLY A 215 -5.01 8.15 15.02
C GLY A 215 -4.22 9.33 14.45
N LEU A 216 -4.55 9.81 13.25
CA LEU A 216 -3.94 11.02 12.71
C LEU A 216 -4.39 12.26 13.50
N MET A 217 -5.68 12.38 13.87
CA MET A 217 -6.17 13.46 14.75
C MET A 217 -5.44 13.47 16.09
N GLU A 218 -5.16 12.30 16.68
CA GLU A 218 -4.37 12.20 17.91
C GLU A 218 -2.96 12.78 17.71
N CYS A 219 -2.31 12.51 16.58
CA CYS A 219 -0.99 13.07 16.26
C CYS A 219 -1.01 14.61 16.24
N PHE A 220 -2.08 15.22 15.73
CA PHE A 220 -2.28 16.68 15.77
C PHE A 220 -2.60 17.22 17.18
N GLY A 221 -2.86 16.36 18.16
CA GLY A 221 -3.28 16.75 19.51
C GLY A 221 -4.78 17.04 19.63
N GLY A 222 -5.58 16.41 18.76
CA GLY A 222 -7.04 16.43 18.79
C GLY A 222 -7.70 17.05 17.57
N ARG A 223 -9.01 16.87 17.51
CA ARG A 223 -9.86 17.23 16.35
C ARG A 223 -9.76 18.72 15.96
N GLU A 224 -9.74 19.61 16.94
CA GLU A 224 -9.72 21.06 16.65
C GLU A 224 -8.46 21.47 15.89
N ARG A 225 -7.29 20.97 16.32
CA ARG A 225 -6.02 21.24 15.64
C ARG A 225 -5.95 20.58 14.26
N PHE A 226 -6.50 19.38 14.13
CA PHE A 226 -6.57 18.67 12.86
C PHE A 226 -7.41 19.43 11.84
N VAL A 227 -8.59 19.93 12.23
CA VAL A 227 -9.50 20.67 11.35
C VAL A 227 -8.97 22.08 11.05
N GLY A 228 -8.23 22.68 11.99
CA GLY A 228 -7.63 24.01 11.83
C GLY A 228 -6.35 24.05 10.98
N LYS A 229 -5.78 22.88 10.64
CA LYS A 229 -4.61 22.76 9.75
C LYS A 229 -4.98 22.95 8.29
#